data_628744d8485e7c6138fc5ddfa0ab78e3
#
_entry.id   628744d8485e7c6138fc5ddfa0ab78e3
#
_cell.length_a   1.000
_cell.length_b   1.000
_cell.length_c   1.000
_cell.angle_alpha   90.00
_cell.angle_beta   90.00
_cell.angle_gamma   90.00
#
_symmetry.space_group_name_H-M   'P 1'
#
loop_
_entity.id
_entity.type
_entity.pdbx_description
1 polymer ?
#
loop_
_entity_poly.entity_id
_entity_poly.type
_entity_poly.pdbx_seq_one_letter_code
_entity_poly.pdbx_strand_id
1 'polypeptide(L)'
;GATHHGAFDMAFLRPIPNLTISSPMDEHELRRLMYTAQLPGKGSFVIRYPRGKGVLTDWECPLTEIKVGTGRRLHDGWDVAVLSIGPIGNDVEKAINIIESANSPSTQEHCPSIAHYDMRFLKPLDETILQEVAERFSRIITIEDGVRDGGLGTAVTEWMSDHGYTPHITRMGMPDHFVEQGTVEQLRALCGIDIDGIKKQLTSVEA
;
A
#
# COMPACT_ATOMS: atom_id res chain seq x y z
N GLY A 1 -23.03 1.89 1.44
CA GLY A 1 -23.16 0.43 1.51
C GLY A 1 -22.39 -0.28 0.42
N ALA A 2 -22.44 -1.58 0.39
CA ALA A 2 -21.62 -2.47 -0.46
C ALA A 2 -21.62 -2.14 -1.95
N THR A 3 -22.69 -1.55 -2.48
CA THR A 3 -22.80 -1.16 -3.89
C THR A 3 -22.08 0.13 -4.26
N HIS A 4 -21.59 0.89 -3.29
CA HIS A 4 -20.97 2.20 -3.50
C HIS A 4 -19.63 2.35 -2.79
N HIS A 5 -19.02 1.26 -2.34
CA HIS A 5 -17.65 1.26 -1.86
C HIS A 5 -16.71 1.38 -3.06
N GLY A 6 -15.81 2.36 -3.05
CA GLY A 6 -14.75 2.50 -4.05
C GLY A 6 -13.63 1.48 -3.84
N ALA A 7 -13.98 0.22 -3.62
CA ALA A 7 -13.06 -0.85 -3.24
C ALA A 7 -12.57 -1.67 -4.44
N PHE A 8 -13.31 -1.64 -5.55
CA PHE A 8 -13.06 -2.48 -6.72
C PHE A 8 -12.34 -1.74 -7.84
N ASP A 9 -12.26 -0.43 -7.76
CA ASP A 9 -11.82 0.47 -8.84
C ASP A 9 -10.39 0.18 -9.30
N MET A 10 -9.45 0.02 -8.40
CA MET A 10 -8.06 -0.31 -8.76
C MET A 10 -7.99 -1.65 -9.49
N ALA A 11 -8.70 -2.66 -9.02
CA ALA A 11 -8.68 -3.99 -9.59
C ALA A 11 -9.25 -4.04 -11.01
N PHE A 12 -10.43 -3.45 -11.27
CA PHE A 12 -11.03 -3.49 -12.60
C PHE A 12 -10.44 -2.50 -13.59
N LEU A 13 -9.81 -1.42 -13.11
CA LEU A 13 -9.12 -0.46 -14.00
C LEU A 13 -7.74 -0.94 -14.43
N ARG A 14 -7.07 -1.77 -13.62
CA ARG A 14 -5.69 -2.23 -13.90
C ARG A 14 -5.50 -2.85 -15.29
N PRO A 15 -6.39 -3.70 -15.84
CA PRO A 15 -6.20 -4.29 -17.16
C PRO A 15 -6.38 -3.30 -18.32
N ILE A 16 -6.89 -2.08 -18.09
CA ILE A 16 -7.14 -1.11 -19.18
C ILE A 16 -5.80 -0.59 -19.73
N PRO A 17 -5.54 -0.72 -21.05
CA PRO A 17 -4.29 -0.24 -21.65
C PRO A 17 -4.10 1.28 -21.52
N ASN A 18 -2.84 1.73 -21.47
CA ASN A 18 -2.46 3.15 -21.46
C ASN A 18 -3.07 3.99 -20.32
N LEU A 19 -3.46 3.35 -19.23
CA LEU A 19 -4.01 4.00 -18.05
C LEU A 19 -2.96 4.01 -16.93
N THR A 20 -2.63 5.20 -16.43
CA THR A 20 -1.88 5.35 -15.18
C THR A 20 -2.83 5.31 -14.00
N ILE A 21 -2.52 4.53 -12.98
CA ILE A 21 -3.33 4.40 -11.77
C ILE A 21 -2.46 4.67 -10.55
N SER A 22 -2.86 5.65 -9.75
CA SER A 22 -2.16 6.05 -8.53
C SER A 22 -3.11 6.16 -7.34
N SER A 23 -2.56 6.03 -6.13
CA SER A 23 -3.27 6.32 -4.90
C SER A 23 -2.32 7.00 -3.92
N PRO A 24 -2.54 8.29 -3.62
CA PRO A 24 -1.70 9.05 -2.70
C PRO A 24 -1.88 8.59 -1.26
N MET A 25 -0.81 8.63 -0.48
CA MET A 25 -0.82 8.30 0.94
C MET A 25 -1.32 9.47 1.81
N ASP A 26 -1.07 10.70 1.35
CA ASP A 26 -1.39 11.94 2.07
C ASP A 26 -1.78 13.08 1.10
N GLU A 27 -2.10 14.25 1.65
CA GLU A 27 -2.55 15.42 0.89
C GLU A 27 -1.43 16.04 0.05
N HIS A 28 -0.18 15.98 0.49
CA HIS A 28 0.96 16.45 -0.29
C HIS A 28 1.14 15.60 -1.56
N GLU A 29 1.04 14.28 -1.42
CA GLU A 29 1.10 13.35 -2.54
C GLU A 29 -0.09 13.55 -3.48
N LEU A 30 -1.31 13.72 -2.94
CA LEU A 30 -2.51 14.01 -3.74
C LEU A 30 -2.32 15.28 -4.57
N ARG A 31 -1.87 16.36 -3.95
CA ARG A 31 -1.62 17.65 -4.63
C ARG A 31 -0.59 17.52 -5.76
N ARG A 32 0.50 16.81 -5.50
CA ARG A 32 1.56 16.57 -6.50
C ARG A 32 1.12 15.63 -7.61
N LEU A 33 0.36 14.59 -7.31
CA LEU A 33 -0.21 13.69 -8.32
C LEU A 33 -1.23 14.40 -9.21
N MET A 34 -2.10 15.26 -8.63
CA MET A 34 -3.04 16.08 -9.40
C MET A 34 -2.29 17.05 -10.32
N TYR A 35 -1.20 17.66 -9.86
CA TYR A 35 -0.33 18.48 -10.70
C TYR A 35 0.32 17.64 -11.80
N THR A 36 0.91 16.50 -11.46
CA THR A 36 1.57 15.58 -12.40
C THR A 36 0.63 15.15 -13.53
N ALA A 37 -0.59 14.78 -13.18
CA ALA A 37 -1.60 14.30 -14.14
C ALA A 37 -1.95 15.33 -15.23
N GLN A 38 -1.74 16.63 -14.97
CA GLN A 38 -2.04 17.72 -15.91
C GLN A 38 -0.86 18.08 -16.81
N LEU A 39 0.32 17.53 -16.57
CA LEU A 39 1.51 17.83 -17.37
C LEU A 39 1.40 17.19 -18.77
N PRO A 40 1.99 17.80 -19.80
CA PRO A 40 1.98 17.26 -21.15
C PRO A 40 2.55 15.83 -21.22
N GLY A 41 1.90 14.98 -22.00
CA GLY A 41 2.36 13.61 -22.26
C GLY A 41 2.04 12.57 -21.19
N LYS A 42 1.26 12.93 -20.15
CA LYS A 42 0.90 11.97 -19.08
C LYS A 42 -0.22 10.99 -19.44
N GLY A 43 -1.00 11.28 -20.48
CA GLY A 43 -2.08 10.39 -20.94
C GLY A 43 -3.25 10.30 -19.97
N SER A 44 -3.94 9.16 -20.00
CA SER A 44 -5.05 8.90 -19.09
C SER A 44 -4.53 8.59 -17.70
N PHE A 45 -5.05 9.30 -16.69
CA PHE A 45 -4.53 9.24 -15.33
C PHE A 45 -5.66 9.12 -14.30
N VAL A 46 -5.61 8.09 -13.47
CA VAL A 46 -6.53 7.86 -12.36
C VAL A 46 -5.81 8.14 -11.06
N ILE A 47 -6.43 8.93 -10.20
CA ILE A 47 -5.97 9.18 -8.84
C ILE A 47 -7.07 8.72 -7.90
N ARG A 48 -6.85 7.62 -7.20
CA ARG A 48 -7.79 7.07 -6.23
C ARG A 48 -7.45 7.63 -4.84
N TYR A 49 -8.37 8.39 -4.25
CA TYR A 49 -8.22 8.93 -2.89
C TYR A 49 -9.50 8.69 -2.08
N PRO A 50 -9.42 8.61 -0.74
CA PRO A 50 -10.56 8.29 0.10
C PRO A 50 -11.53 9.47 0.23
N ARG A 51 -12.78 9.17 0.55
CA ARG A 51 -13.74 10.12 1.08
C ARG A 51 -13.48 10.25 2.59
N GLY A 52 -13.29 11.46 3.10
CA GLY A 52 -13.11 11.70 4.52
C GLY A 52 -12.22 12.90 4.80
N LYS A 53 -11.75 12.99 6.03
CA LYS A 53 -10.74 13.99 6.44
C LYS A 53 -9.35 13.48 6.07
N GLY A 54 -8.47 14.39 5.70
CA GLY A 54 -7.07 14.10 5.47
C GLY A 54 -6.28 13.88 6.76
N VAL A 55 -5.03 13.49 6.61
CA VAL A 55 -4.11 13.24 7.72
C VAL A 55 -3.24 14.47 8.04
N LEU A 56 -3.03 15.35 7.05
CA LEU A 56 -2.22 16.56 7.19
C LEU A 56 -3.12 17.80 7.36
N THR A 57 -2.82 18.61 8.36
CA THR A 57 -3.47 19.93 8.54
C THR A 57 -2.85 20.99 7.63
N ASP A 58 -1.54 20.91 7.40
CA ASP A 58 -0.80 21.74 6.45
C ASP A 58 -0.61 20.96 5.14
N TRP A 59 -1.64 21.02 4.29
CA TRP A 59 -1.68 20.29 3.01
C TRP A 59 -1.03 21.07 1.86
N GLU A 60 -0.71 22.35 2.06
CA GLU A 60 -0.09 23.18 1.04
C GLU A 60 1.41 22.82 0.91
N CYS A 61 1.79 22.42 -0.28
CA CYS A 61 3.18 22.13 -0.63
C CYS A 61 3.49 22.61 -2.04
N PRO A 62 4.77 22.78 -2.43
CA PRO A 62 5.13 23.10 -3.79
C PRO A 62 4.57 22.09 -4.79
N LEU A 63 4.08 22.59 -5.92
CA LEU A 63 3.64 21.77 -7.06
C LEU A 63 4.87 21.20 -7.76
N THR A 64 5.25 20.00 -7.39
CA THR A 64 6.37 19.26 -8.00
C THR A 64 5.86 17.99 -8.67
N GLU A 65 6.44 17.69 -9.82
CA GLU A 65 6.11 16.46 -10.54
C GLU A 65 6.55 15.23 -9.72
N ILE A 66 5.68 14.23 -9.66
CA ILE A 66 6.04 12.87 -9.26
C ILE A 66 6.27 12.06 -10.53
N LYS A 67 7.46 11.51 -10.69
CA LYS A 67 7.76 10.65 -11.82
C LYS A 67 6.81 9.45 -11.80
N VAL A 68 6.06 9.26 -12.88
CA VAL A 68 5.10 8.15 -13.01
C VAL A 68 5.83 6.81 -12.84
N GLY A 69 5.22 5.92 -12.08
CA GLY A 69 5.79 4.61 -11.79
C GLY A 69 6.92 4.63 -10.75
N THR A 70 6.99 5.66 -9.89
CA THR A 70 7.98 5.69 -8.81
C THR A 70 7.30 5.70 -7.45
N GLY A 71 7.67 4.72 -6.63
CA GLY A 71 7.35 4.66 -5.21
C GLY A 71 8.38 5.39 -4.34
N ARG A 72 8.33 5.13 -3.05
CA ARG A 72 9.31 5.62 -2.07
C ARG A 72 9.46 4.63 -0.92
N ARG A 73 10.68 4.51 -0.39
CA ARG A 73 10.92 3.81 0.86
C ARG A 73 10.65 4.78 2.01
N LEU A 74 9.82 4.37 2.96
CA LEU A 74 9.44 5.15 4.14
C LEU A 74 10.21 4.68 5.37
N HIS A 75 10.41 3.36 5.50
CA HIS A 75 11.10 2.75 6.61
C HIS A 75 12.09 1.70 6.10
N ASP A 76 13.25 1.60 6.72
CA ASP A 76 14.26 0.61 6.35
C ASP A 76 14.21 -0.59 7.29
N GLY A 77 14.48 -1.78 6.77
CA GLY A 77 14.44 -3.03 7.51
C GLY A 77 15.00 -4.19 6.69
N TRP A 78 15.04 -5.41 7.27
CA TRP A 78 15.65 -6.58 6.62
C TRP A 78 14.93 -7.92 6.83
N ASP A 79 13.91 -8.02 7.71
CA ASP A 79 13.20 -9.29 7.94
C ASP A 79 11.94 -9.41 7.07
N VAL A 80 11.18 -8.33 6.92
CA VAL A 80 9.94 -8.30 6.14
C VAL A 80 9.80 -6.98 5.39
N ALA A 81 9.38 -7.05 4.13
CA ALA A 81 9.02 -5.88 3.35
C ALA A 81 7.50 -5.68 3.31
N VAL A 82 7.03 -4.46 3.60
CA VAL A 82 5.64 -4.07 3.41
C VAL A 82 5.53 -3.15 2.21
N LEU A 83 4.70 -3.51 1.24
CA LEU A 83 4.36 -2.69 0.08
C LEU A 83 2.94 -2.19 0.25
N SER A 84 2.77 -0.90 0.51
CA SER A 84 1.45 -0.28 0.66
C SER A 84 1.09 0.59 -0.54
N ILE A 85 -0.21 0.84 -0.73
CA ILE A 85 -0.68 1.83 -1.69
C ILE A 85 -1.83 2.65 -1.09
N GLY A 86 -1.70 3.97 -1.15
CA GLY A 86 -2.70 4.91 -0.64
C GLY A 86 -2.68 5.09 0.88
N PRO A 87 -3.74 5.68 1.45
CA PRO A 87 -3.74 6.14 2.85
C PRO A 87 -3.56 5.05 3.90
N ILE A 88 -3.81 3.79 3.56
CA ILE A 88 -3.57 2.65 4.46
C ILE A 88 -2.09 2.56 4.89
N GLY A 89 -1.17 3.10 4.08
CA GLY A 89 0.25 3.20 4.43
C GLY A 89 0.50 3.98 5.72
N ASN A 90 -0.35 4.96 6.07
CA ASN A 90 -0.23 5.67 7.35
C ASN A 90 -0.52 4.75 8.56
N ASP A 91 -1.41 3.77 8.39
CA ASP A 91 -1.69 2.81 9.45
C ASP A 91 -0.59 1.74 9.56
N VAL A 92 0.10 1.43 8.45
CA VAL A 92 1.34 0.63 8.46
C VAL A 92 2.42 1.35 9.27
N GLU A 93 2.69 2.64 9.02
CA GLU A 93 3.67 3.43 9.80
C GLU A 93 3.33 3.44 11.30
N LYS A 94 2.05 3.63 11.64
CA LYS A 94 1.61 3.56 13.05
C LYS A 94 1.85 2.18 13.66
N ALA A 95 1.56 1.11 12.92
CA ALA A 95 1.76 -0.26 13.38
C ALA A 95 3.25 -0.55 13.63
N ILE A 96 4.14 -0.13 12.72
CA ILE A 96 5.60 -0.25 12.85
C ILE A 96 6.07 0.49 14.10
N ASN A 97 5.68 1.77 14.26
CA ASN A 97 6.06 2.58 15.42
C ASN A 97 5.60 1.96 16.76
N ILE A 98 4.42 1.34 16.80
CA ILE A 98 3.92 0.64 18.01
C ILE A 98 4.79 -0.59 18.29
N ILE A 99 5.10 -1.40 17.28
CA ILE A 99 5.93 -2.60 17.40
C ILE A 99 7.33 -2.21 17.91
N GLU A 100 7.97 -1.21 17.30
CA GLU A 100 9.30 -0.75 17.69
C GLU A 100 9.34 -0.14 19.10
N SER A 101 8.29 0.62 19.47
CA SER A 101 8.19 1.23 20.80
C SER A 101 7.96 0.19 21.92
N ALA A 102 7.36 -0.96 21.59
CA ALA A 102 7.18 -2.07 22.53
C ALA A 102 8.45 -2.89 22.70
N ASN A 103 9.44 -2.73 21.85
CA ASN A 103 10.71 -3.44 21.87
C ASN A 103 11.60 -2.92 23.01
N SER A 104 11.47 -3.51 24.19
CA SER A 104 12.34 -3.21 25.34
C SER A 104 13.47 -4.26 25.39
N PRO A 105 14.70 -3.85 25.79
CA PRO A 105 15.79 -4.81 25.99
C PRO A 105 15.50 -5.95 26.97
N SER A 106 14.42 -5.81 27.74
CA SER A 106 13.95 -6.82 28.69
C SER A 106 12.94 -7.84 28.12
N THR A 107 12.40 -7.60 26.93
CA THR A 107 11.50 -8.56 26.26
C THR A 107 12.34 -9.48 25.37
N GLN A 108 12.32 -10.79 25.66
CA GLN A 108 13.01 -11.82 24.85
C GLN A 108 12.29 -12.14 23.52
N GLU A 109 11.26 -11.40 23.15
CA GLU A 109 10.55 -11.60 21.89
C GLU A 109 11.31 -10.92 20.74
N HIS A 110 11.65 -11.73 19.75
CA HIS A 110 12.26 -11.23 18.51
C HIS A 110 11.24 -10.37 17.76
N CYS A 111 11.51 -9.07 17.70
CA CYS A 111 10.70 -8.14 16.94
C CYS A 111 11.29 -8.04 15.52
N PRO A 112 10.50 -8.30 14.47
CA PRO A 112 11.01 -8.25 13.11
C PRO A 112 11.42 -6.83 12.72
N SER A 113 12.50 -6.72 11.97
CA SER A 113 12.93 -5.49 11.32
C SER A 113 12.14 -5.29 10.02
N ILE A 114 11.32 -4.26 9.97
CA ILE A 114 10.31 -4.06 8.94
C ILE A 114 10.74 -2.96 7.98
N ALA A 115 10.82 -3.27 6.69
CA ALA A 115 10.93 -2.25 5.65
C ALA A 115 9.54 -1.87 5.14
N HIS A 116 9.30 -0.57 4.88
CA HIS A 116 8.04 -0.10 4.34
C HIS A 116 8.25 0.76 3.10
N TYR A 117 7.50 0.43 2.06
CA TYR A 117 7.50 1.11 0.77
C TYR A 117 6.09 1.56 0.41
N ASP A 118 5.92 2.86 0.14
CA ASP A 118 4.72 3.41 -0.48
C ASP A 118 4.86 3.30 -2.00
N MET A 119 4.08 2.42 -2.60
CA MET A 119 4.13 2.16 -4.05
C MET A 119 3.60 3.29 -4.90
N ARG A 120 2.76 4.18 -4.36
CA ARG A 120 2.14 5.33 -5.04
C ARG A 120 1.34 4.97 -6.29
N PHE A 121 1.88 4.08 -7.14
CA PHE A 121 1.29 3.67 -8.40
C PHE A 121 0.99 2.17 -8.41
N LEU A 122 -0.24 1.83 -8.79
CA LEU A 122 -0.61 0.47 -9.14
C LEU A 122 -0.19 0.16 -10.58
N LYS A 123 -0.19 1.20 -11.43
CA LYS A 123 0.15 1.08 -12.85
C LYS A 123 0.74 2.39 -13.40
N PRO A 124 1.98 2.35 -13.92
CA PRO A 124 2.91 1.23 -13.81
C PRO A 124 3.43 1.05 -12.38
N LEU A 125 3.85 -0.15 -12.02
CA LEU A 125 4.56 -0.42 -10.76
C LEU A 125 5.97 0.16 -10.80
N ASP A 126 6.54 0.45 -9.63
CA ASP A 126 7.96 0.76 -9.50
C ASP A 126 8.79 -0.53 -9.53
N GLU A 127 9.30 -0.88 -10.71
CA GLU A 127 10.11 -2.08 -10.90
C GLU A 127 11.45 -2.01 -10.15
N THR A 128 11.98 -0.80 -9.87
CA THR A 128 13.20 -0.63 -9.09
C THR A 128 12.98 -1.06 -7.64
N ILE A 129 11.87 -0.64 -7.04
CA ILE A 129 11.48 -1.10 -5.69
C ILE A 129 11.20 -2.60 -5.70
N LEU A 130 10.47 -3.11 -6.70
CA LEU A 130 10.17 -4.54 -6.77
C LEU A 130 11.43 -5.39 -6.91
N GLN A 131 12.39 -4.97 -7.71
CA GLN A 131 13.68 -5.64 -7.83
C GLN A 131 14.45 -5.62 -6.50
N GLU A 132 14.56 -4.45 -5.84
CA GLU A 132 15.20 -4.32 -4.53
C GLU A 132 14.56 -5.26 -3.50
N VAL A 133 13.22 -5.26 -3.45
CA VAL A 133 12.46 -6.08 -2.49
C VAL A 133 12.64 -7.57 -2.78
N ALA A 134 12.58 -7.98 -4.06
CA ALA A 134 12.76 -9.37 -4.47
C ALA A 134 14.14 -9.94 -4.11
N GLU A 135 15.19 -9.11 -4.20
CA GLU A 135 16.56 -9.51 -3.89
C GLU A 135 16.87 -9.54 -2.39
N ARG A 136 16.15 -8.73 -1.59
CA ARG A 136 16.46 -8.56 -0.16
C ARG A 136 15.57 -9.35 0.78
N PHE A 137 14.32 -9.65 0.38
CA PHE A 137 13.32 -10.18 1.30
C PHE A 137 12.73 -11.49 0.80
N SER A 138 12.73 -12.50 1.66
CA SER A 138 11.98 -13.75 1.44
C SER A 138 10.51 -13.62 1.83
N ARG A 139 10.16 -12.61 2.64
CA ARG A 139 8.80 -12.36 3.14
C ARG A 139 8.35 -10.95 2.75
N ILE A 140 7.22 -10.88 2.05
CA ILE A 140 6.62 -9.64 1.57
C ILE A 140 5.17 -9.59 2.05
N ILE A 141 4.73 -8.43 2.50
CA ILE A 141 3.32 -8.15 2.80
C ILE A 141 2.89 -7.02 1.88
N THR A 142 1.82 -7.23 1.12
CA THR A 142 1.18 -6.15 0.37
C THR A 142 -0.08 -5.72 1.09
N ILE A 143 -0.36 -4.41 1.14
CA ILE A 143 -1.56 -3.89 1.77
C ILE A 143 -2.19 -2.77 0.95
N GLU A 144 -3.50 -2.87 0.78
CA GLU A 144 -4.32 -1.93 0.02
C GLU A 144 -5.71 -1.74 0.64
N ASP A 145 -6.24 -0.55 0.51
CA ASP A 145 -7.61 -0.21 0.91
C ASP A 145 -8.58 -0.47 -0.28
N GLY A 146 -8.55 -1.67 -0.78
CA GLY A 146 -9.29 -2.17 -1.94
C GLY A 146 -9.43 -3.68 -1.86
N VAL A 147 -10.07 -4.28 -2.86
CA VAL A 147 -10.18 -5.74 -2.94
C VAL A 147 -8.80 -6.37 -3.16
N ARG A 148 -8.54 -7.44 -2.40
CA ARG A 148 -7.29 -8.18 -2.46
C ARG A 148 -7.01 -8.79 -3.85
N ASP A 149 -8.10 -9.19 -4.53
CA ASP A 149 -8.00 -9.89 -5.81
C ASP A 149 -8.02 -8.88 -6.97
N GLY A 150 -6.96 -8.88 -7.78
CA GLY A 150 -6.76 -7.97 -8.90
C GLY A 150 -6.07 -6.63 -8.56
N GLY A 151 -5.88 -6.30 -7.28
CA GLY A 151 -5.24 -5.06 -6.82
C GLY A 151 -3.71 -5.14 -6.75
N LEU A 152 -3.13 -4.38 -5.80
CA LEU A 152 -1.67 -4.29 -5.62
C LEU A 152 -1.04 -5.65 -5.33
N GLY A 153 -1.62 -6.40 -4.40
CA GLY A 153 -1.06 -7.70 -4.02
C GLY A 153 -1.00 -8.67 -5.20
N THR A 154 -2.01 -8.67 -6.07
CA THR A 154 -2.00 -9.46 -7.30
C THR A 154 -0.93 -8.97 -8.27
N ALA A 155 -0.83 -7.66 -8.48
CA ALA A 155 0.16 -7.08 -9.40
C ALA A 155 1.60 -7.38 -8.98
N VAL A 156 1.90 -7.30 -7.68
CA VAL A 156 3.21 -7.66 -7.12
C VAL A 156 3.49 -9.15 -7.31
N THR A 157 2.52 -10.02 -7.04
CA THR A 157 2.67 -11.48 -7.21
C THR A 157 2.94 -11.85 -8.66
N GLU A 158 2.21 -11.25 -9.60
CA GLU A 158 2.43 -11.43 -11.04
C GLU A 158 3.85 -11.00 -11.44
N TRP A 159 4.26 -9.80 -11.03
CA TRP A 159 5.59 -9.29 -11.32
C TRP A 159 6.69 -10.22 -10.78
N MET A 160 6.59 -10.67 -9.53
CA MET A 160 7.55 -11.61 -8.93
C MET A 160 7.63 -12.91 -9.72
N SER A 161 6.48 -13.47 -10.10
CA SER A 161 6.41 -14.70 -10.90
C SER A 161 7.04 -14.52 -12.29
N ASP A 162 6.75 -13.42 -12.97
CA ASP A 162 7.26 -13.14 -14.32
C ASP A 162 8.78 -12.95 -14.35
N HIS A 163 9.37 -12.52 -13.21
CA HIS A 163 10.82 -12.33 -13.04
C HIS A 163 11.52 -13.50 -12.33
N GLY A 164 10.82 -14.60 -12.07
CA GLY A 164 11.39 -15.82 -11.50
C GLY A 164 11.67 -15.76 -9.98
N TYR A 165 11.10 -14.80 -9.27
CA TYR A 165 11.19 -14.70 -7.82
C TYR A 165 10.06 -15.47 -7.13
N THR A 166 10.35 -16.07 -5.98
CA THR A 166 9.40 -16.89 -5.22
C THR A 166 9.37 -16.52 -3.72
N PRO A 167 9.24 -15.24 -3.37
CA PRO A 167 9.10 -14.88 -1.97
C PRO A 167 7.75 -15.35 -1.42
N HIS A 168 7.64 -15.49 -0.10
CA HIS A 168 6.33 -15.66 0.54
C HIS A 168 5.59 -14.31 0.57
N ILE A 169 4.46 -14.22 -0.13
CA ILE A 169 3.68 -12.99 -0.26
C ILE A 169 2.35 -13.12 0.47
N THR A 170 2.17 -12.33 1.52
CA THR A 170 0.88 -12.18 2.19
C THR A 170 0.17 -10.94 1.65
N ARG A 171 -1.03 -11.14 1.11
CA ARG A 171 -1.84 -10.05 0.54
C ARG A 171 -2.93 -9.61 1.51
N MET A 172 -2.86 -8.38 1.98
CA MET A 172 -3.86 -7.74 2.85
C MET A 172 -4.73 -6.78 2.04
N GLY A 173 -6.03 -6.92 2.16
CA GLY A 173 -7.03 -6.11 1.46
C GLY A 173 -8.43 -6.64 1.76
N MET A 174 -9.43 -6.07 1.14
CA MET A 174 -10.81 -6.51 1.31
C MET A 174 -10.97 -7.94 0.77
N PRO A 175 -11.64 -8.82 1.53
CA PRO A 175 -11.86 -10.22 1.14
C PRO A 175 -12.91 -10.34 0.00
N ASP A 176 -13.00 -11.54 -0.58
CA ASP A 176 -13.96 -11.87 -1.64
C ASP A 176 -15.39 -12.07 -1.09
N HIS A 177 -15.91 -11.00 -0.51
CA HIS A 177 -17.33 -10.87 -0.15
C HIS A 177 -17.70 -9.40 0.02
N PHE A 178 -18.99 -9.07 -0.15
CA PHE A 178 -19.47 -7.72 0.09
C PHE A 178 -19.41 -7.36 1.57
N VAL A 179 -18.70 -6.29 1.88
CA VAL A 179 -18.62 -5.74 3.24
C VAL A 179 -19.82 -4.80 3.44
N GLU A 180 -20.51 -4.97 4.56
CA GLU A 180 -21.68 -4.15 4.90
C GLU A 180 -21.28 -2.69 5.18
N GLN A 181 -22.27 -1.82 5.37
CA GLN A 181 -22.01 -0.42 5.69
C GLN A 181 -21.46 -0.25 7.12
N GLY A 182 -20.57 0.70 7.29
CA GLY A 182 -19.99 1.05 8.58
C GLY A 182 -19.05 2.25 8.46
N THR A 183 -18.43 2.65 9.55
CA THR A 183 -17.32 3.61 9.49
C THR A 183 -16.09 2.95 8.87
N VAL A 184 -15.16 3.74 8.33
CA VAL A 184 -13.92 3.20 7.73
C VAL A 184 -13.16 2.33 8.73
N GLU A 185 -13.07 2.76 9.97
CA GLU A 185 -12.40 2.03 11.06
C GLU A 185 -13.05 0.67 11.32
N GLN A 186 -14.39 0.64 11.41
CA GLN A 186 -15.13 -0.62 11.61
C GLN A 186 -14.92 -1.58 10.44
N LEU A 187 -14.98 -1.07 9.21
CA LEU A 187 -14.83 -1.89 8.01
C LEU A 187 -13.41 -2.41 7.83
N ARG A 188 -12.40 -1.61 8.15
CA ARG A 188 -11.01 -2.07 8.16
C ARG A 188 -10.77 -3.14 9.22
N ALA A 189 -11.34 -3.00 10.42
CA ALA A 189 -11.26 -4.01 11.46
C ALA A 189 -11.93 -5.32 11.02
N LEU A 190 -13.11 -5.27 10.40
CA LEU A 190 -13.79 -6.45 9.84
C LEU A 190 -12.95 -7.15 8.77
N CYS A 191 -12.21 -6.41 7.96
CA CYS A 191 -11.35 -6.95 6.92
C CYS A 191 -9.96 -7.36 7.45
N GLY A 192 -9.64 -7.10 8.72
CA GLY A 192 -8.33 -7.38 9.30
C GLY A 192 -7.20 -6.52 8.73
N ILE A 193 -7.52 -5.34 8.20
CA ILE A 193 -6.57 -4.35 7.65
C ILE A 193 -6.52 -3.06 8.48
N ASP A 194 -7.00 -3.12 9.71
CA ASP A 194 -6.78 -2.09 10.73
C ASP A 194 -5.38 -2.22 11.36
N ILE A 195 -5.03 -1.29 12.23
CA ILE A 195 -3.69 -1.27 12.87
C ILE A 195 -3.40 -2.58 13.61
N ASP A 196 -4.38 -3.19 14.29
CA ASP A 196 -4.17 -4.43 15.01
C ASP A 196 -4.02 -5.63 14.08
N GLY A 197 -4.78 -5.70 13.00
CA GLY A 197 -4.62 -6.70 11.95
C GLY A 197 -3.26 -6.59 11.26
N ILE A 198 -2.81 -5.37 10.96
CA ILE A 198 -1.48 -5.09 10.41
C ILE A 198 -0.39 -5.56 11.36
N LYS A 199 -0.45 -5.14 12.65
CA LYS A 199 0.52 -5.57 13.68
C LYS A 199 0.60 -7.09 13.79
N LYS A 200 -0.57 -7.75 13.86
CA LYS A 200 -0.62 -9.21 13.92
C LYS A 200 0.09 -9.86 12.74
N GLN A 201 -0.13 -9.33 11.52
CA GLN A 201 0.52 -9.86 10.32
C GLN A 201 2.02 -9.58 10.30
N LEU A 202 2.46 -8.38 10.73
CA LEU A 202 3.88 -8.02 10.80
C LEU A 202 4.66 -8.91 11.76
N THR A 203 4.08 -9.25 12.93
CA THR A 203 4.72 -10.04 13.98
C THR A 203 4.47 -11.54 13.88
N SER A 204 3.60 -12.01 12.95
CA SER A 204 3.39 -13.44 12.76
C SER A 204 4.70 -14.11 12.30
N VAL A 205 5.10 -15.16 13.01
CA VAL A 205 6.15 -16.07 12.56
C VAL A 205 5.45 -17.11 11.68
N GLU A 206 5.41 -16.87 10.37
CA GLU A 206 4.97 -17.91 9.45
C GLU A 206 6.14 -18.85 9.22
N ALA A 207 5.91 -20.13 9.55
CA ALA A 207 6.84 -21.24 9.38
C ALA A 207 6.94 -21.66 7.90
#